data_f238b77203a34bb6c537ea1aacf96e16
#
_entry.id   f238b77203a34bb6c537ea1aacf96e16
#
_cell.length_a   1.000
_cell.length_b   1.000
_cell.length_c   1.000
_cell.angle_alpha   90.00
_cell.angle_beta   90.00
_cell.angle_gamma   90.00
#
_symmetry.space_group_name_H-M   'P 1'
#
loop_
_entity.id
_entity.type
_entity.pdbx_description
1 polymer ?
#
loop_
_entity_poly.entity_id
_entity_poly.type
_entity_poly.pdbx_seq_one_letter_code
_entity_poly.pdbx_strand_id
1 'polypeptide(L)'
;MDTLILNGYDLTLQDVYDVAYDGRKVEIAADAYARLAKGREIMQELSKGGKAIYGFNRGVGQNKDVTIDEDFMETQNRMMLRSHSLGLPPFNTDEEVRAMMVIRLNNMLIGASCASDDLANSYRDFLNHGITPRIPRRGAVGEADITTITHIGLAFIGEEDVNYKGEVVSAKEAMEKEGLKPLHLQLKDTHTIMLSNSQGEGTAAILVHEVENLVKMSDRIFCLDYEGLNGNIEPMREDVNELRGLPGQIRCAARCREDLEGSYLYSDNRPEHALQDPLTFRGGFIITGAVEDALDYVKKFLSIQINSPSDNPCIMLDKKDVFVNSNFETTSLVIGVEMLAIALAHLSRAVNYRLIRMCMPEFTHLPRFLAPRNGSAHGYDEVQNVLSCLDAENRYLTTPSSVDFYPMQGSIEDHASNLPLAVTKCRQMVDNLRYLVGMEALFASQAVDLRKSDDNGDYVHLGKGTQKAYDVLRAVVPEMKSNRSVYDDINKAYQLVLEEKFLADGE
;
A
#
# COMPACT_ATOMS: atom_id res chain seq x y z
N MET A 1 10.63 19.27 -3.99
CA MET A 1 9.17 19.29 -4.22
C MET A 1 8.56 20.55 -3.65
N ASP A 2 7.50 21.07 -4.29
CA ASP A 2 6.75 22.20 -3.74
C ASP A 2 5.95 21.76 -2.53
N THR A 3 5.68 22.71 -1.60
CA THR A 3 4.88 22.45 -0.40
C THR A 3 3.44 22.09 -0.79
N LEU A 4 2.91 21.02 -0.21
CA LEU A 4 1.52 20.58 -0.40
C LEU A 4 0.57 21.47 0.45
N ILE A 5 -0.42 22.07 -0.19
CA ILE A 5 -1.45 22.86 0.50
C ILE A 5 -2.66 21.97 0.74
N LEU A 6 -2.93 21.63 1.99
CA LEU A 6 -4.07 20.79 2.38
C LEU A 6 -5.33 21.65 2.59
N ASN A 7 -6.43 21.26 1.95
CA ASN A 7 -7.69 21.97 2.02
C ASN A 7 -8.90 21.11 2.45
N GLY A 8 -8.69 19.79 2.63
CA GLY A 8 -9.71 18.84 3.03
C GLY A 8 -10.38 18.06 1.90
N TYR A 9 -10.14 18.38 0.62
CA TYR A 9 -10.97 17.87 -0.48
C TYR A 9 -10.23 17.26 -1.68
N ASP A 10 -8.95 17.58 -1.91
CA ASP A 10 -8.24 17.25 -3.13
C ASP A 10 -6.91 16.54 -2.92
N LEU A 11 -6.71 15.95 -1.73
CA LEU A 11 -5.56 15.12 -1.44
C LEU A 11 -5.54 13.90 -2.37
N THR A 12 -4.44 13.71 -3.11
CA THR A 12 -4.25 12.55 -3.99
C THR A 12 -3.47 11.45 -3.27
N LEU A 13 -3.56 10.21 -3.77
CA LEU A 13 -2.76 9.09 -3.25
C LEU A 13 -1.26 9.32 -3.46
N GLN A 14 -0.88 10.01 -4.54
CA GLN A 14 0.50 10.40 -4.80
C GLN A 14 0.99 11.43 -3.77
N ASP A 15 0.16 12.44 -3.41
CA ASP A 15 0.52 13.40 -2.36
C ASP A 15 0.77 12.72 -1.01
N VAL A 16 -0.05 11.70 -0.68
CA VAL A 16 0.16 10.89 0.54
C VAL A 16 1.51 10.19 0.50
N TYR A 17 1.85 9.59 -0.62
CA TYR A 17 3.14 8.93 -0.82
C TYR A 17 4.32 9.91 -0.71
N ASP A 18 4.26 11.05 -1.40
CA ASP A 18 5.29 12.09 -1.38
C ASP A 18 5.54 12.61 0.05
N VAL A 19 4.47 12.82 0.84
CA VAL A 19 4.60 13.22 2.25
C VAL A 19 5.21 12.09 3.08
N ALA A 20 4.81 10.85 2.84
CA ALA A 20 5.25 9.69 3.61
C ALA A 20 6.73 9.37 3.37
N TYR A 21 7.15 9.21 2.12
CA TYR A 21 8.47 8.74 1.73
C TYR A 21 9.46 9.86 1.42
N ASP A 22 9.03 10.89 0.68
CA ASP A 22 9.93 11.96 0.22
C ASP A 22 10.01 13.13 1.19
N GLY A 23 9.21 13.11 2.26
CA GLY A 23 9.20 14.16 3.27
C GLY A 23 8.68 15.50 2.75
N ARG A 24 7.80 15.47 1.71
CA ARG A 24 7.16 16.68 1.19
C ARG A 24 6.49 17.46 2.30
N LYS A 25 6.80 18.75 2.40
CA LYS A 25 6.24 19.63 3.43
C LYS A 25 4.76 19.91 3.17
N VAL A 26 4.01 20.13 4.24
CA VAL A 26 2.57 20.42 4.18
C VAL A 26 2.24 21.76 4.82
N GLU A 27 1.27 22.45 4.24
CA GLU A 27 0.70 23.66 4.79
C GLU A 27 -0.83 23.58 4.76
N ILE A 28 -1.49 24.32 5.65
CA ILE A 28 -2.95 24.33 5.77
C ILE A 28 -3.50 25.54 5.01
N ALA A 29 -4.47 25.29 4.14
CA ALA A 29 -5.15 26.36 3.41
C ALA A 29 -5.85 27.34 4.35
N ALA A 30 -5.77 28.64 4.05
CA ALA A 30 -6.32 29.68 4.91
C ALA A 30 -7.84 29.55 5.18
N ASP A 31 -8.60 29.10 4.18
CA ASP A 31 -10.04 28.87 4.30
C ASP A 31 -10.38 27.63 5.15
N ALA A 32 -9.44 26.68 5.30
CA ALA A 32 -9.62 25.54 6.19
C ALA A 32 -9.69 25.97 7.67
N TYR A 33 -8.85 26.91 8.09
CA TYR A 33 -8.95 27.48 9.46
C TYR A 33 -10.32 28.13 9.73
N ALA A 34 -10.89 28.81 8.73
CA ALA A 34 -12.23 29.38 8.87
C ALA A 34 -13.31 28.30 9.03
N ARG A 35 -13.16 27.13 8.36
CA ARG A 35 -14.07 25.98 8.55
C ARG A 35 -13.91 25.36 9.94
N LEU A 36 -12.68 25.18 10.42
CA LEU A 36 -12.41 24.68 11.79
C LEU A 36 -13.06 25.59 12.83
N ALA A 37 -12.81 26.90 12.77
CA ALA A 37 -13.39 27.88 13.69
C ALA A 37 -14.92 27.84 13.67
N LYS A 38 -15.53 27.79 12.48
CA LYS A 38 -16.98 27.71 12.34
C LYS A 38 -17.59 26.44 12.91
N GLY A 39 -16.92 25.29 12.70
CA GLY A 39 -17.34 24.00 13.27
C GLY A 39 -17.34 24.03 14.80
N ARG A 40 -16.31 24.62 15.39
CA ARG A 40 -16.19 24.79 16.86
C ARG A 40 -17.27 25.73 17.42
N GLU A 41 -17.54 26.85 16.75
CA GLU A 41 -18.62 27.81 17.12
C GLU A 41 -19.97 27.10 17.14
N ILE A 42 -20.33 26.36 16.08
CA ILE A 42 -21.58 25.60 15.99
C ILE A 42 -21.69 24.59 17.16
N MET A 43 -20.66 23.87 17.43
CA MET A 43 -20.63 22.87 18.50
C MET A 43 -20.90 23.50 19.87
N GLN A 44 -20.22 24.63 20.17
CA GLN A 44 -20.37 25.35 21.44
C GLN A 44 -21.76 25.98 21.58
N GLU A 45 -22.29 26.61 20.51
CA GLU A 45 -23.64 27.19 20.52
C GLU A 45 -24.71 26.14 20.79
N LEU A 46 -24.64 24.98 20.13
CA LEU A 46 -25.57 23.86 20.32
C LEU A 46 -25.51 23.29 21.74
N SER A 47 -24.31 23.15 22.30
CA SER A 47 -24.11 22.68 23.67
C SER A 47 -24.70 23.64 24.68
N LYS A 48 -24.43 24.97 24.55
CA LYS A 48 -25.01 26.02 25.40
C LYS A 48 -26.53 26.08 25.28
N GLY A 49 -27.08 25.74 24.11
CA GLY A 49 -28.50 25.58 23.86
C GLY A 49 -29.12 24.32 24.49
N GLY A 50 -28.35 23.51 25.18
CA GLY A 50 -28.80 22.29 25.88
C GLY A 50 -28.88 21.04 25.00
N LYS A 51 -28.38 21.06 23.75
CA LYS A 51 -28.35 19.86 22.90
C LYS A 51 -27.38 18.84 23.48
N ALA A 52 -27.86 17.62 23.64
CA ALA A 52 -26.98 16.47 23.97
C ALA A 52 -26.12 16.09 22.75
N ILE A 53 -24.80 16.11 22.88
CA ILE A 53 -23.86 15.88 21.78
C ILE A 53 -22.89 14.78 22.19
N TYR A 54 -22.92 13.67 21.46
CA TYR A 54 -22.06 12.50 21.66
C TYR A 54 -20.57 12.87 21.57
N GLY A 55 -19.75 12.37 22.49
CA GLY A 55 -18.32 12.65 22.53
C GLY A 55 -17.94 14.12 22.73
N PHE A 56 -18.88 14.95 23.18
CA PHE A 56 -18.67 16.35 23.56
C PHE A 56 -19.19 16.62 24.99
N ASN A 57 -20.49 16.88 25.18
CA ASN A 57 -21.09 17.00 26.49
C ASN A 57 -21.80 15.71 26.98
N ARG A 58 -21.59 14.62 26.25
CA ARG A 58 -21.93 13.23 26.57
C ARG A 58 -20.72 12.35 26.37
N GLY A 59 -20.68 11.20 27.08
CA GLY A 59 -19.65 10.18 26.93
C GLY A 59 -19.65 9.48 25.57
N VAL A 60 -18.78 8.52 25.40
CA VAL A 60 -18.59 7.75 24.16
C VAL A 60 -18.92 6.27 24.39
N GLY A 61 -19.19 5.52 23.31
CA GLY A 61 -19.54 4.11 23.33
C GLY A 61 -20.74 3.84 24.25
N GLN A 62 -20.61 2.84 25.12
CA GLN A 62 -21.67 2.50 26.08
C GLN A 62 -21.94 3.61 27.11
N ASN A 63 -20.99 4.54 27.32
CA ASN A 63 -21.14 5.68 28.22
C ASN A 63 -21.85 6.89 27.59
N LYS A 64 -22.47 6.76 26.42
CA LYS A 64 -23.15 7.82 25.66
C LYS A 64 -24.18 8.62 26.43
N ASP A 65 -24.74 8.06 27.51
CA ASP A 65 -25.77 8.69 28.35
C ASP A 65 -25.18 9.47 29.55
N VAL A 66 -23.87 9.36 29.79
CA VAL A 66 -23.16 10.04 30.87
C VAL A 66 -22.92 11.50 30.47
N THR A 67 -23.36 12.44 31.32
CA THR A 67 -23.10 13.88 31.10
C THR A 67 -21.67 14.24 31.49
N ILE A 68 -20.98 15.02 30.66
CA ILE A 68 -19.64 15.56 30.90
C ILE A 68 -19.80 17.05 31.21
N ASP A 69 -19.21 17.49 32.33
CA ASP A 69 -19.17 18.89 32.73
C ASP A 69 -18.09 19.66 31.94
N GLU A 70 -18.37 20.88 31.54
CA GLU A 70 -17.45 21.74 30.78
C GLU A 70 -16.12 21.95 31.56
N ASP A 71 -16.19 22.14 32.88
CA ASP A 71 -15.02 22.35 33.73
C ASP A 71 -14.11 21.11 33.83
N PHE A 72 -14.61 19.94 33.46
CA PHE A 72 -13.89 18.67 33.48
C PHE A 72 -13.33 18.26 32.10
N MET A 73 -13.64 19.00 31.05
CA MET A 73 -13.43 18.58 29.67
C MET A 73 -11.93 18.38 29.32
N GLU A 74 -11.02 19.24 29.79
CA GLU A 74 -9.58 19.06 29.57
C GLU A 74 -9.05 17.80 30.26
N THR A 75 -9.44 17.59 31.50
CA THR A 75 -9.08 16.37 32.26
C THR A 75 -9.61 15.13 31.55
N GLN A 76 -10.85 15.17 31.08
CA GLN A 76 -11.49 14.10 30.32
C GLN A 76 -10.72 13.78 29.04
N ASN A 77 -10.31 14.79 28.29
CA ASN A 77 -9.50 14.61 27.08
C ASN A 77 -8.20 13.83 27.36
N ARG A 78 -7.44 14.21 28.40
CA ARG A 78 -6.20 13.50 28.79
C ARG A 78 -6.46 12.08 29.28
N MET A 79 -7.50 11.88 30.10
CA MET A 79 -7.88 10.56 30.56
C MET A 79 -8.27 9.64 29.41
N MET A 80 -9.00 10.18 28.43
CA MET A 80 -9.43 9.44 27.24
C MET A 80 -8.24 9.02 26.39
N LEU A 81 -7.26 9.90 26.12
CA LEU A 81 -6.03 9.52 25.41
C LEU A 81 -5.33 8.34 26.10
N ARG A 82 -5.10 8.45 27.42
CA ARG A 82 -4.39 7.41 28.20
C ARG A 82 -5.16 6.08 28.26
N SER A 83 -6.49 6.12 28.36
CA SER A 83 -7.31 4.91 28.47
C SER A 83 -7.53 4.20 27.13
N HIS A 84 -7.36 4.87 26.01
CA HIS A 84 -7.60 4.31 24.68
C HIS A 84 -6.31 3.98 23.91
N SER A 85 -5.14 4.40 24.37
CA SER A 85 -3.84 4.00 23.79
C SER A 85 -3.45 2.59 24.24
N LEU A 86 -3.93 1.57 23.51
CA LEU A 86 -3.87 0.15 23.92
C LEU A 86 -3.27 -0.77 22.84
N GLY A 87 -2.82 -0.22 21.75
CA GLY A 87 -2.28 -1.00 20.64
C GLY A 87 -1.07 -1.86 21.03
N LEU A 88 -0.82 -2.93 20.27
CA LEU A 88 0.25 -3.89 20.52
C LEU A 88 1.30 -3.89 19.41
N PRO A 89 2.60 -4.10 19.74
CA PRO A 89 3.66 -4.21 18.74
C PRO A 89 3.42 -5.40 17.78
N PRO A 90 4.06 -5.41 16.57
CA PRO A 90 5.09 -4.45 16.15
C PRO A 90 4.54 -3.05 15.90
N PHE A 91 5.43 -2.08 15.70
CA PHE A 91 5.06 -0.71 15.34
C PHE A 91 4.94 -0.56 13.81
N ASN A 92 4.14 0.41 13.39
CA ASN A 92 4.13 0.88 12.00
C ASN A 92 5.46 1.58 11.67
N THR A 93 5.83 1.60 10.40
CA THR A 93 7.01 2.35 9.94
C THR A 93 6.77 3.86 9.97
N ASP A 94 7.82 4.65 9.86
CA ASP A 94 7.68 6.11 9.85
C ASP A 94 6.85 6.58 8.66
N GLU A 95 7.01 5.95 7.51
CA GLU A 95 6.25 6.24 6.29
C GLU A 95 4.76 5.93 6.48
N GLU A 96 4.44 4.77 7.05
CA GLU A 96 3.06 4.41 7.37
C GLU A 96 2.41 5.45 8.29
N VAL A 97 3.11 5.87 9.35
CA VAL A 97 2.58 6.85 10.31
C VAL A 97 2.44 8.23 9.68
N ARG A 98 3.38 8.65 8.84
CA ARG A 98 3.28 9.94 8.10
C ARG A 98 2.09 9.95 7.14
N ALA A 99 1.83 8.82 6.45
CA ALA A 99 0.62 8.66 5.63
C ALA A 99 -0.66 8.77 6.47
N MET A 100 -0.72 8.12 7.64
CA MET A 100 -1.85 8.25 8.56
C MET A 100 -2.07 9.69 9.00
N MET A 101 -0.99 10.39 9.36
CA MET A 101 -1.05 11.77 9.85
C MET A 101 -1.52 12.76 8.79
N VAL A 102 -1.03 12.68 7.55
CA VAL A 102 -1.44 13.61 6.48
C VAL A 102 -2.90 13.39 6.10
N ILE A 103 -3.36 12.15 6.05
CA ILE A 103 -4.77 11.82 5.79
C ILE A 103 -5.66 12.38 6.92
N ARG A 104 -5.32 12.09 8.19
CA ARG A 104 -6.12 12.61 9.31
C ARG A 104 -6.14 14.13 9.33
N LEU A 105 -5.01 14.79 9.07
CA LEU A 105 -4.96 16.23 8.94
C LEU A 105 -5.93 16.70 7.85
N ASN A 106 -5.85 16.14 6.66
CA ASN A 106 -6.73 16.53 5.55
C ASN A 106 -8.22 16.37 5.90
N ASN A 107 -8.62 15.22 6.47
CA ASN A 107 -10.02 14.96 6.84
C ASN A 107 -10.57 16.00 7.85
N MET A 108 -9.78 16.37 8.87
CA MET A 108 -10.26 17.36 9.87
C MET A 108 -10.43 18.76 9.29
N LEU A 109 -9.69 19.14 8.24
CA LEU A 109 -9.77 20.47 7.59
C LEU A 109 -11.10 20.75 6.89
N ILE A 110 -11.95 19.72 6.72
CA ILE A 110 -13.33 19.87 6.26
C ILE A 110 -14.17 20.68 7.28
N GLY A 111 -13.76 20.65 8.56
CA GLY A 111 -14.46 21.38 9.63
C GLY A 111 -15.61 20.60 10.27
N ALA A 112 -15.71 19.30 9.98
CA ALA A 112 -16.80 18.43 10.45
C ALA A 112 -16.55 17.81 11.84
N SER A 113 -15.33 17.93 12.39
CA SER A 113 -14.85 17.19 13.57
C SER A 113 -14.84 17.97 14.89
N CYS A 114 -14.91 19.31 14.86
CA CYS A 114 -14.64 20.22 15.99
C CYS A 114 -13.15 20.30 16.39
N ALA A 115 -12.21 20.02 15.47
CA ALA A 115 -10.79 20.17 15.72
C ALA A 115 -10.40 21.60 16.09
N SER A 116 -9.40 21.76 16.98
CA SER A 116 -8.76 23.06 17.19
C SER A 116 -7.71 23.36 16.12
N ASP A 117 -7.44 24.66 15.91
CA ASP A 117 -6.34 25.09 15.06
C ASP A 117 -5.00 24.55 15.59
N ASP A 118 -4.82 24.51 16.92
CA ASP A 118 -3.63 23.98 17.58
C ASP A 118 -3.46 22.48 17.28
N LEU A 119 -4.55 21.69 17.24
CA LEU A 119 -4.49 20.29 16.87
C LEU A 119 -4.07 20.13 15.40
N ALA A 120 -4.68 20.85 14.48
CA ALA A 120 -4.32 20.82 13.07
C ALA A 120 -2.84 21.24 12.85
N ASN A 121 -2.40 22.28 13.54
CA ASN A 121 -1.01 22.72 13.51
C ASN A 121 -0.07 21.67 14.08
N SER A 122 -0.43 20.93 15.13
CA SER A 122 0.41 19.84 15.68
C SER A 122 0.66 18.75 14.66
N TYR A 123 -0.34 18.33 13.89
CA TYR A 123 -0.18 17.38 12.79
C TYR A 123 0.77 17.93 11.71
N ARG A 124 0.57 19.17 11.25
CA ARG A 124 1.44 19.85 10.27
C ARG A 124 2.88 19.92 10.77
N ASP A 125 3.08 20.38 12.00
CA ASP A 125 4.40 20.63 12.55
C ASP A 125 5.18 19.32 12.75
N PHE A 126 4.56 18.26 13.26
CA PHE A 126 5.20 16.97 13.39
C PHE A 126 5.60 16.40 12.02
N LEU A 127 4.73 16.46 11.01
CA LEU A 127 5.05 16.08 9.63
C LEU A 127 6.24 16.88 9.08
N ASN A 128 6.23 18.21 9.28
CA ASN A 128 7.23 19.12 8.74
C ASN A 128 8.58 19.04 9.46
N HIS A 129 8.62 18.66 10.73
CA HIS A 129 9.85 18.51 11.50
C HIS A 129 10.37 17.07 11.57
N GLY A 130 9.68 16.11 10.93
CA GLY A 130 10.08 14.71 10.93
C GLY A 130 10.00 14.08 12.31
N ILE A 131 9.01 14.49 13.11
CA ILE A 131 8.70 13.87 14.41
C ILE A 131 7.60 12.86 14.17
N THR A 132 7.89 11.56 14.29
CA THR A 132 6.95 10.49 13.94
C THR A 132 6.52 9.74 15.20
N PRO A 133 5.24 9.81 15.60
CA PRO A 133 4.71 9.02 16.70
C PRO A 133 4.90 7.52 16.48
N ARG A 134 5.14 6.77 17.55
CA ARG A 134 5.29 5.32 17.48
C ARG A 134 3.93 4.63 17.62
N ILE A 135 3.29 4.36 16.51
CA ILE A 135 1.94 3.77 16.47
C ILE A 135 2.03 2.25 16.39
N PRO A 136 1.47 1.50 17.37
CA PRO A 136 1.37 0.05 17.29
C PRO A 136 0.53 -0.41 16.09
N ARG A 137 0.92 -1.51 15.45
CA ARG A 137 0.24 -2.03 14.26
C ARG A 137 -1.03 -2.81 14.58
N ARG A 138 -1.10 -3.44 15.77
CA ARG A 138 -2.19 -4.34 16.16
C ARG A 138 -3.08 -3.70 17.22
N GLY A 139 -4.40 -3.87 17.07
CA GLY A 139 -5.42 -3.40 18.00
C GLY A 139 -6.59 -2.68 17.35
N ALA A 140 -6.38 -2.11 16.15
CA ALA A 140 -7.46 -1.49 15.37
C ALA A 140 -8.30 -2.55 14.64
N VAL A 141 -9.60 -2.31 14.55
CA VAL A 141 -10.58 -3.18 13.90
C VAL A 141 -11.26 -2.53 12.69
N GLY A 142 -10.86 -1.29 12.35
CA GLY A 142 -11.36 -0.58 11.17
C GLY A 142 -12.73 0.07 11.35
N GLU A 143 -13.16 0.29 12.60
CA GLU A 143 -14.31 1.09 13.00
C GLU A 143 -13.81 2.29 13.81
N ALA A 144 -13.17 3.24 13.18
CA ALA A 144 -12.17 4.13 13.74
C ALA A 144 -11.02 3.33 14.40
N ASP A 145 -9.79 3.61 14.04
CA ASP A 145 -8.62 2.85 14.52
C ASP A 145 -8.20 3.28 15.94
N ILE A 146 -9.17 3.41 16.84
CA ILE A 146 -9.13 4.11 18.14
C ILE A 146 -7.91 3.75 18.96
N THR A 147 -7.69 2.45 19.20
CA THR A 147 -6.68 1.99 20.14
C THR A 147 -5.25 2.20 19.69
N THR A 148 -5.04 2.44 18.42
CA THR A 148 -3.72 2.62 17.82
C THR A 148 -3.41 4.07 17.49
N ILE A 149 -4.29 4.78 16.78
CA ILE A 149 -4.03 6.19 16.40
C ILE A 149 -4.10 7.16 17.58
N THR A 150 -4.71 6.77 18.71
CA THR A 150 -4.73 7.57 19.94
C THR A 150 -3.31 7.87 20.45
N HIS A 151 -2.32 7.03 20.15
CA HIS A 151 -0.90 7.27 20.46
C HIS A 151 -0.38 8.57 19.82
N ILE A 152 -0.95 9.02 18.69
CA ILE A 152 -0.61 10.34 18.11
C ILE A 152 -0.90 11.46 19.12
N GLY A 153 -2.05 11.38 19.79
CA GLY A 153 -2.44 12.38 20.79
C GLY A 153 -1.51 12.39 22.00
N LEU A 154 -1.07 11.23 22.47
CA LEU A 154 -0.07 11.17 23.56
C LEU A 154 1.26 11.78 23.15
N ALA A 155 1.71 11.55 21.92
CA ALA A 155 2.91 12.19 21.39
C ALA A 155 2.75 13.74 21.32
N PHE A 156 1.58 14.24 20.88
CA PHE A 156 1.32 15.69 20.81
C PHE A 156 1.31 16.38 22.17
N ILE A 157 0.90 15.70 23.22
CA ILE A 157 0.97 16.26 24.59
C ILE A 157 2.29 15.96 25.33
N GLY A 158 3.25 15.33 24.62
CA GLY A 158 4.59 15.07 25.13
C GLY A 158 4.72 13.87 26.09
N GLU A 159 3.76 12.93 26.05
CA GLU A 159 3.69 11.80 27.00
C GLU A 159 4.16 10.45 26.42
N GLU A 160 4.61 10.38 25.17
CA GLU A 160 5.13 9.16 24.54
C GLU A 160 6.48 9.34 23.88
N ASP A 161 7.08 8.22 23.46
CA ASP A 161 8.27 8.20 22.62
C ASP A 161 7.89 8.35 21.13
N VAL A 162 8.79 8.99 20.38
CA VAL A 162 8.66 9.20 18.94
C VAL A 162 9.94 8.78 18.23
N ASN A 163 9.84 8.47 16.94
CA ASN A 163 11.01 8.40 16.06
C ASN A 163 11.35 9.81 15.59
N TYR A 164 12.61 10.20 15.79
CA TYR A 164 13.10 11.51 15.40
C TYR A 164 14.55 11.41 14.98
N LYS A 165 14.85 11.78 13.72
CA LYS A 165 16.20 11.72 13.11
C LYS A 165 16.87 10.34 13.25
N GLY A 166 16.11 9.26 13.13
CA GLY A 166 16.61 7.89 13.21
C GLY A 166 16.79 7.33 14.63
N GLU A 167 16.42 8.10 15.66
CA GLU A 167 16.49 7.69 17.06
C GLU A 167 15.09 7.67 17.70
N VAL A 168 14.92 6.84 18.73
CA VAL A 168 13.75 6.86 19.61
C VAL A 168 14.02 7.79 20.77
N VAL A 169 13.25 8.87 20.87
CA VAL A 169 13.36 9.86 21.94
C VAL A 169 11.98 10.19 22.50
N SER A 170 11.91 10.85 23.67
CA SER A 170 10.61 11.33 24.15
C SER A 170 10.05 12.43 23.22
N ALA A 171 8.74 12.44 23.01
CA ALA A 171 8.09 13.47 22.19
C ALA A 171 8.37 14.88 22.72
N LYS A 172 8.45 15.03 24.04
CA LYS A 172 8.81 16.29 24.69
C LYS A 172 10.21 16.78 24.27
N GLU A 173 11.20 15.89 24.28
CA GLU A 173 12.57 16.20 23.85
C GLU A 173 12.64 16.59 22.38
N ALA A 174 11.96 15.84 21.51
CA ALA A 174 11.89 16.14 20.08
C ALA A 174 11.27 17.51 19.81
N MET A 175 10.16 17.83 20.47
CA MET A 175 9.50 19.13 20.37
C MET A 175 10.37 20.27 20.87
N GLU A 176 11.05 20.12 22.02
CA GLU A 176 11.96 21.13 22.57
C GLU A 176 13.10 21.44 21.59
N LYS A 177 13.67 20.42 20.93
CA LYS A 177 14.73 20.57 19.91
C LYS A 177 14.26 21.36 18.69
N GLU A 178 13.00 21.24 18.32
CA GLU A 178 12.39 21.94 17.15
C GLU A 178 11.65 23.23 17.54
N GLY A 179 11.66 23.62 18.82
CA GLY A 179 10.98 24.82 19.31
C GLY A 179 9.46 24.74 19.34
N LEU A 180 8.92 23.51 19.30
CA LEU A 180 7.49 23.24 19.38
C LEU A 180 7.02 23.14 20.83
N LYS A 181 5.74 23.32 21.04
CA LYS A 181 5.11 23.22 22.37
C LYS A 181 4.14 22.04 22.39
N PRO A 182 4.02 21.34 23.53
CA PRO A 182 2.95 20.35 23.70
C PRO A 182 1.57 20.93 23.44
N LEU A 183 0.73 20.14 22.77
CA LEU A 183 -0.65 20.50 22.49
C LEU A 183 -1.46 20.70 23.77
N HIS A 184 -2.16 21.82 23.86
CA HIS A 184 -3.19 22.03 24.85
C HIS A 184 -4.54 21.56 24.30
N LEU A 185 -5.01 20.42 24.81
CA LEU A 185 -6.25 19.79 24.34
C LEU A 185 -7.47 20.66 24.65
N GLN A 186 -8.30 20.91 23.66
CA GLN A 186 -9.47 21.73 23.76
C GLN A 186 -10.72 20.95 23.34
N LEU A 187 -11.86 21.27 23.91
CA LEU A 187 -13.16 20.76 23.49
C LEU A 187 -13.17 19.25 23.15
N LYS A 188 -13.23 18.92 21.86
CA LYS A 188 -13.36 17.55 21.33
C LYS A 188 -12.04 17.05 20.68
N ASP A 189 -10.88 17.66 20.95
CA ASP A 189 -9.64 17.35 20.25
C ASP A 189 -9.23 15.86 20.37
N THR A 190 -9.31 15.28 21.56
CA THR A 190 -9.02 13.85 21.76
C THR A 190 -9.95 12.96 20.94
N HIS A 191 -11.24 13.24 20.96
CA HIS A 191 -12.19 12.48 20.16
C HIS A 191 -11.95 12.66 18.65
N THR A 192 -11.54 13.86 18.23
CA THR A 192 -11.10 14.10 16.85
C THR A 192 -9.87 13.28 16.50
N ILE A 193 -8.88 13.14 17.37
CA ILE A 193 -7.71 12.28 17.13
C ILE A 193 -8.14 10.82 16.98
N MET A 194 -8.94 10.32 17.91
CA MET A 194 -9.31 8.90 18.03
C MET A 194 -10.22 8.41 16.89
N LEU A 195 -11.18 9.25 16.46
CA LEU A 195 -12.25 8.83 15.56
C LEU A 195 -11.81 8.99 14.11
N SER A 196 -10.95 8.10 13.65
CA SER A 196 -10.42 8.08 12.31
C SER A 196 -10.00 6.67 11.90
N ASN A 197 -10.14 6.35 10.62
CA ASN A 197 -9.65 5.11 10.01
C ASN A 197 -8.25 5.30 9.40
N SER A 198 -7.52 6.34 9.80
CA SER A 198 -6.30 6.75 9.13
C SER A 198 -5.18 5.69 9.18
N GLN A 199 -5.18 4.73 10.11
CA GLN A 199 -4.25 3.61 10.05
C GLN A 199 -4.54 2.71 8.86
N GLY A 200 -5.78 2.27 8.73
CA GLY A 200 -6.19 1.45 7.58
C GLY A 200 -6.02 2.19 6.25
N GLU A 201 -6.43 3.45 6.19
CA GLU A 201 -6.35 4.30 5.01
C GLU A 201 -4.90 4.64 4.62
N GLY A 202 -4.05 5.02 5.57
CA GLY A 202 -2.64 5.35 5.33
C GLY A 202 -1.84 4.16 4.84
N THR A 203 -2.00 3.00 5.48
CA THR A 203 -1.34 1.77 5.03
C THR A 203 -1.89 1.27 3.70
N ALA A 204 -3.19 1.50 3.39
CA ALA A 204 -3.77 1.18 2.08
C ALA A 204 -3.24 2.11 0.97
N ALA A 205 -2.97 3.40 1.25
CA ALA A 205 -2.38 4.31 0.28
C ALA A 205 -0.96 3.85 -0.13
N ILE A 206 -0.17 3.39 0.83
CA ILE A 206 1.14 2.79 0.55
C ILE A 206 0.99 1.49 -0.24
N LEU A 207 0.06 0.61 0.14
CA LEU A 207 -0.22 -0.63 -0.60
C LEU A 207 -0.58 -0.36 -2.06
N VAL A 208 -1.38 0.67 -2.35
CA VAL A 208 -1.72 1.05 -3.73
C VAL A 208 -0.47 1.34 -4.55
N HIS A 209 0.42 2.18 -4.04
CA HIS A 209 1.68 2.52 -4.71
C HIS A 209 2.57 1.27 -4.92
N GLU A 210 2.74 0.46 -3.86
CA GLU A 210 3.52 -0.78 -3.93
C GLU A 210 2.99 -1.75 -5.00
N VAL A 211 1.67 -1.90 -5.13
CA VAL A 211 1.05 -2.80 -6.12
C VAL A 211 1.14 -2.22 -7.53
N GLU A 212 0.93 -0.92 -7.72
CA GLU A 212 1.09 -0.27 -9.05
C GLU A 212 2.49 -0.52 -9.62
N ASN A 213 3.52 -0.30 -8.82
CA ASN A 213 4.89 -0.48 -9.26
C ASN A 213 5.26 -1.96 -9.43
N LEU A 214 4.76 -2.82 -8.54
CA LEU A 214 4.94 -4.27 -8.67
C LEU A 214 4.34 -4.82 -9.97
N VAL A 215 3.16 -4.36 -10.38
CA VAL A 215 2.50 -4.79 -11.64
C VAL A 215 3.32 -4.35 -12.85
N LYS A 216 3.81 -3.11 -12.89
CA LYS A 216 4.67 -2.63 -13.99
C LYS A 216 5.97 -3.45 -14.09
N MET A 217 6.64 -3.68 -12.97
CA MET A 217 7.84 -4.53 -12.93
C MET A 217 7.55 -5.96 -13.33
N SER A 218 6.42 -6.52 -12.87
CA SER A 218 5.98 -7.88 -13.22
C SER A 218 5.73 -8.02 -14.72
N ASP A 219 5.09 -7.05 -15.38
CA ASP A 219 4.87 -7.06 -16.83
C ASP A 219 6.21 -7.02 -17.60
N ARG A 220 7.16 -6.19 -17.17
CA ARG A 220 8.51 -6.11 -17.79
C ARG A 220 9.32 -7.40 -17.63
N ILE A 221 9.32 -7.97 -16.42
CA ILE A 221 10.01 -9.24 -16.17
C ILE A 221 9.32 -10.40 -16.87
N PHE A 222 7.99 -10.40 -16.93
CA PHE A 222 7.22 -11.35 -17.74
C PHE A 222 7.61 -11.28 -19.22
N CYS A 223 7.81 -10.09 -19.78
CA CYS A 223 8.27 -9.93 -21.16
C CYS A 223 9.68 -10.51 -21.37
N LEU A 224 10.59 -10.33 -20.41
CA LEU A 224 11.91 -10.95 -20.44
C LEU A 224 11.82 -12.48 -20.36
N ASP A 225 10.93 -13.02 -19.52
CA ASP A 225 10.66 -14.45 -19.42
C ASP A 225 10.06 -14.99 -20.73
N TYR A 226 9.23 -14.20 -21.41
CA TYR A 226 8.66 -14.52 -22.73
C TYR A 226 9.72 -14.61 -23.81
N GLU A 227 10.74 -13.75 -23.77
CA GLU A 227 11.94 -13.85 -24.65
C GLU A 227 12.77 -15.08 -24.29
N GLY A 228 12.96 -15.37 -22.99
CA GLY A 228 13.57 -16.60 -22.52
C GLY A 228 12.87 -17.86 -23.03
N LEU A 229 11.55 -17.86 -23.12
CA LEU A 229 10.74 -18.95 -23.65
C LEU A 229 10.81 -19.07 -25.19
N ASN A 230 11.04 -18.00 -25.93
CA ASN A 230 10.77 -17.83 -27.38
C ASN A 230 9.26 -17.91 -27.68
N GLY A 231 8.46 -17.19 -26.88
CA GLY A 231 7.00 -17.29 -26.87
C GLY A 231 6.31 -16.66 -28.10
N ASN A 232 5.04 -16.97 -28.30
CA ASN A 232 4.20 -16.42 -29.36
C ASN A 232 3.57 -15.10 -28.93
N ILE A 233 3.94 -13.97 -29.59
CA ILE A 233 3.50 -12.62 -29.24
C ILE A 233 2.07 -12.25 -29.72
N GLU A 234 1.43 -13.08 -30.53
CA GLU A 234 0.08 -12.79 -31.06
C GLU A 234 -0.96 -12.45 -29.97
N PRO A 235 -0.97 -13.08 -28.77
CA PRO A 235 -1.92 -12.72 -27.73
C PRO A 235 -1.84 -11.25 -27.27
N MET A 236 -0.69 -10.59 -27.44
CA MET A 236 -0.49 -9.19 -27.02
C MET A 236 -0.93 -8.16 -28.07
N ARG A 237 -1.50 -8.61 -29.24
CA ARG A 237 -1.96 -7.70 -30.28
C ARG A 237 -2.98 -6.70 -29.75
N GLU A 238 -2.82 -5.44 -30.20
CA GLU A 238 -3.68 -4.34 -29.79
C GLU A 238 -5.14 -4.57 -30.16
N ASP A 239 -5.40 -4.86 -31.43
CA ASP A 239 -6.74 -5.09 -31.98
C ASP A 239 -7.50 -6.23 -31.26
N VAL A 240 -6.79 -7.30 -30.86
CA VAL A 240 -7.37 -8.45 -30.12
C VAL A 240 -7.77 -8.03 -28.70
N ASN A 241 -6.90 -7.24 -28.02
CA ASN A 241 -7.16 -6.83 -26.64
C ASN A 241 -8.22 -5.71 -26.56
N GLU A 242 -8.23 -4.77 -27.52
CA GLU A 242 -9.28 -3.77 -27.64
C GLU A 242 -10.64 -4.38 -27.93
N LEU A 243 -10.71 -5.39 -28.83
CA LEU A 243 -11.95 -6.11 -29.10
C LEU A 243 -12.52 -6.79 -27.83
N ARG A 244 -11.65 -7.26 -26.91
CA ARG A 244 -12.06 -7.83 -25.63
C ARG A 244 -12.57 -6.77 -24.66
N GLY A 245 -11.99 -5.58 -24.65
CA GLY A 245 -12.49 -4.39 -23.93
C GLY A 245 -12.27 -4.37 -22.43
N LEU A 246 -11.42 -5.22 -21.83
CA LEU A 246 -11.07 -5.19 -20.41
C LEU A 246 -9.96 -4.14 -20.15
N PRO A 247 -10.20 -3.10 -19.30
CA PRO A 247 -9.29 -1.97 -19.17
C PRO A 247 -7.88 -2.36 -18.71
N GLY A 248 -7.76 -3.14 -17.65
CA GLY A 248 -6.46 -3.60 -17.15
C GLY A 248 -5.71 -4.47 -18.16
N GLN A 249 -6.41 -5.39 -18.85
CA GLN A 249 -5.82 -6.20 -19.93
C GLN A 249 -5.24 -5.34 -21.05
N ILE A 250 -5.95 -4.30 -21.49
CA ILE A 250 -5.50 -3.38 -22.55
C ILE A 250 -4.24 -2.64 -22.10
N ARG A 251 -4.22 -2.10 -20.89
CA ARG A 251 -3.06 -1.38 -20.33
C ARG A 251 -1.83 -2.29 -20.22
N CYS A 252 -1.98 -3.47 -19.64
CA CYS A 252 -0.86 -4.41 -19.47
C CYS A 252 -0.35 -4.94 -20.81
N ALA A 253 -1.24 -5.26 -21.76
CA ALA A 253 -0.83 -5.65 -23.11
C ALA A 253 -0.06 -4.52 -23.84
N ALA A 254 -0.43 -3.26 -23.63
CA ALA A 254 0.27 -2.11 -24.19
C ALA A 254 1.69 -1.99 -23.61
N ARG A 255 1.86 -2.08 -22.29
CA ARG A 255 3.19 -2.09 -21.65
C ARG A 255 4.06 -3.24 -22.15
N CYS A 256 3.49 -4.45 -22.24
CA CYS A 256 4.24 -5.58 -22.79
C CYS A 256 4.73 -5.33 -24.23
N ARG A 257 3.89 -4.75 -25.09
CA ARG A 257 4.32 -4.39 -26.46
C ARG A 257 5.43 -3.34 -26.48
N GLU A 258 5.35 -2.35 -25.58
CA GLU A 258 6.37 -1.32 -25.41
C GLU A 258 7.69 -1.90 -24.91
N ASP A 259 7.66 -2.75 -23.86
CA ASP A 259 8.84 -3.41 -23.33
C ASP A 259 9.51 -4.35 -24.33
N LEU A 260 8.73 -5.00 -25.21
CA LEU A 260 9.21 -5.88 -26.27
C LEU A 260 9.57 -5.15 -27.58
N GLU A 261 9.47 -3.81 -27.65
CA GLU A 261 9.85 -3.06 -28.86
C GLU A 261 11.30 -3.37 -29.27
N GLY A 262 11.50 -3.84 -30.50
CA GLY A 262 12.80 -4.25 -31.02
C GLY A 262 13.24 -5.68 -30.65
N SER A 263 12.41 -6.44 -29.96
CA SER A 263 12.68 -7.83 -29.60
C SER A 263 12.79 -8.75 -30.82
N TYR A 264 13.68 -9.75 -30.72
CA TYR A 264 13.79 -10.82 -31.70
C TYR A 264 12.48 -11.61 -31.89
N LEU A 265 11.56 -11.55 -30.92
CA LEU A 265 10.26 -12.21 -31.03
C LEU A 265 9.41 -11.70 -32.21
N TYR A 266 9.70 -10.51 -32.74
CA TYR A 266 9.09 -9.95 -33.95
C TYR A 266 9.84 -10.28 -35.22
N SER A 267 10.97 -10.98 -35.16
CA SER A 267 11.81 -11.31 -36.32
C SER A 267 11.36 -12.59 -37.01
N ASP A 268 11.33 -12.60 -38.35
CA ASP A 268 11.08 -13.80 -39.15
C ASP A 268 12.21 -14.84 -39.06
N ASN A 269 13.40 -14.43 -38.58
CA ASN A 269 14.58 -15.29 -38.48
C ASN A 269 14.73 -15.99 -37.14
N ARG A 270 13.77 -15.82 -36.23
CA ARG A 270 13.79 -16.51 -34.94
C ARG A 270 13.55 -18.04 -35.11
N PRO A 271 14.01 -18.88 -34.18
CA PRO A 271 13.66 -20.29 -34.17
C PRO A 271 12.14 -20.52 -34.19
N GLU A 272 11.72 -21.71 -34.66
CA GLU A 272 10.32 -22.12 -34.57
C GLU A 272 9.84 -22.00 -33.12
N HIS A 273 8.64 -21.49 -32.95
CA HIS A 273 7.99 -21.33 -31.65
C HIS A 273 6.65 -22.10 -31.61
N ALA A 274 6.14 -22.33 -30.42
CA ALA A 274 4.85 -22.99 -30.25
C ALA A 274 3.72 -22.15 -30.88
N LEU A 275 2.76 -22.83 -31.51
CA LEU A 275 1.54 -22.17 -32.00
C LEU A 275 0.79 -21.52 -30.83
N GLN A 276 0.77 -22.17 -29.67
CA GLN A 276 0.17 -21.65 -28.43
C GLN A 276 1.05 -22.01 -27.23
N ASP A 277 1.42 -21.02 -26.44
CA ASP A 277 2.13 -21.21 -25.19
C ASP A 277 1.20 -21.68 -24.06
N PRO A 278 1.74 -22.21 -22.95
CA PRO A 278 0.95 -22.47 -21.75
C PRO A 278 0.18 -21.22 -21.30
N LEU A 279 -1.00 -21.41 -20.70
CA LEU A 279 -1.91 -20.30 -20.33
C LEU A 279 -1.28 -19.24 -19.45
N THR A 280 -0.35 -19.60 -18.56
CA THR A 280 0.34 -18.65 -17.69
C THR A 280 1.31 -17.73 -18.42
N PHE A 281 1.80 -18.12 -19.60
CA PHE A 281 2.52 -17.26 -20.54
C PHE A 281 1.54 -16.51 -21.44
N ARG A 282 0.70 -17.23 -22.20
CA ARG A 282 -0.22 -16.66 -23.15
C ARG A 282 -1.15 -15.61 -22.57
N GLY A 283 -1.54 -15.74 -21.30
CA GLY A 283 -2.44 -14.85 -20.58
C GLY A 283 -1.79 -14.11 -19.40
N GLY A 284 -0.46 -14.04 -19.30
CA GLY A 284 0.23 -13.43 -18.16
C GLY A 284 -0.19 -11.96 -17.95
N PHE A 285 -0.17 -11.16 -18.98
CA PHE A 285 -0.59 -9.75 -18.97
C PHE A 285 -2.11 -9.56 -18.68
N ILE A 286 -2.94 -10.59 -18.92
CA ILE A 286 -4.36 -10.56 -18.54
C ILE A 286 -4.51 -10.71 -17.03
N ILE A 287 -3.63 -11.49 -16.40
CA ILE A 287 -3.64 -11.70 -14.94
C ILE A 287 -3.15 -10.43 -14.23
N THR A 288 -2.07 -9.80 -14.69
CA THR A 288 -1.63 -8.51 -14.17
C THR A 288 -2.69 -7.43 -14.41
N GLY A 289 -3.37 -7.45 -15.56
CA GLY A 289 -4.51 -6.59 -15.84
C GLY A 289 -5.67 -6.75 -14.85
N ALA A 290 -5.96 -7.97 -14.42
CA ALA A 290 -6.96 -8.20 -13.39
C ALA A 290 -6.54 -7.67 -12.01
N VAL A 291 -5.23 -7.64 -11.69
CA VAL A 291 -4.72 -6.96 -10.49
C VAL A 291 -4.95 -5.46 -10.59
N GLU A 292 -4.69 -4.83 -11.75
CA GLU A 292 -4.97 -3.41 -11.96
C GLU A 292 -6.46 -3.07 -11.82
N ASP A 293 -7.34 -3.88 -12.42
CA ASP A 293 -8.80 -3.65 -12.33
C ASP A 293 -9.29 -3.74 -10.86
N ALA A 294 -8.74 -4.67 -10.06
CA ALA A 294 -9.00 -4.75 -8.63
C ALA A 294 -8.42 -3.55 -7.87
N LEU A 295 -7.22 -3.10 -8.24
CA LEU A 295 -6.58 -1.94 -7.65
C LEU A 295 -7.34 -0.64 -7.95
N ASP A 296 -7.89 -0.48 -9.16
CA ASP A 296 -8.73 0.66 -9.53
C ASP A 296 -9.96 0.78 -8.61
N TYR A 297 -10.54 -0.35 -8.20
CA TYR A 297 -11.62 -0.35 -7.20
C TYR A 297 -11.13 0.19 -5.83
N VAL A 298 -9.98 -0.29 -5.34
CA VAL A 298 -9.39 0.19 -4.09
C VAL A 298 -9.10 1.69 -4.17
N LYS A 299 -8.44 2.15 -5.24
CA LYS A 299 -8.11 3.56 -5.48
C LYS A 299 -9.36 4.45 -5.43
N LYS A 300 -10.44 4.01 -6.08
CA LYS A 300 -11.70 4.76 -6.11
C LYS A 300 -12.24 5.04 -4.72
N PHE A 301 -12.36 4.00 -3.87
CA PHE A 301 -12.94 4.17 -2.54
C PHE A 301 -11.97 4.83 -1.56
N LEU A 302 -10.68 4.53 -1.66
CA LEU A 302 -9.66 5.16 -0.83
C LEU A 302 -9.57 6.68 -1.12
N SER A 303 -9.63 7.11 -2.39
CA SER A 303 -9.64 8.54 -2.75
C SER A 303 -10.84 9.29 -2.16
N ILE A 304 -11.98 8.62 -1.99
CA ILE A 304 -13.13 9.20 -1.29
C ILE A 304 -12.83 9.30 0.22
N GLN A 305 -12.32 8.24 0.83
CA GLN A 305 -12.06 8.19 2.27
C GLN A 305 -11.07 9.27 2.72
N ILE A 306 -9.96 9.45 2.00
CA ILE A 306 -8.93 10.43 2.36
C ILE A 306 -9.38 11.90 2.19
N ASN A 307 -10.55 12.14 1.57
CA ASN A 307 -11.13 13.45 1.28
C ASN A 307 -12.56 13.61 1.86
N SER A 308 -12.91 12.80 2.86
CA SER A 308 -14.21 12.85 3.50
C SER A 308 -14.11 12.73 5.02
N PRO A 309 -15.06 13.27 5.80
CA PRO A 309 -15.02 13.19 7.24
C PRO A 309 -15.52 11.82 7.72
N SER A 310 -14.76 11.15 8.57
CA SER A 310 -15.16 9.93 9.28
C SER A 310 -15.71 10.20 10.68
N ASP A 311 -15.83 11.47 11.08
CA ASP A 311 -16.18 11.86 12.44
C ASP A 311 -17.64 11.57 12.82
N ASN A 312 -17.83 11.05 14.03
CA ASN A 312 -19.13 10.87 14.67
C ASN A 312 -19.14 11.55 16.05
N PRO A 313 -20.01 12.55 16.29
CA PRO A 313 -20.95 13.14 15.33
C PRO A 313 -20.25 14.04 14.30
N CYS A 314 -20.90 14.22 13.17
CA CYS A 314 -20.47 15.10 12.09
C CYS A 314 -21.14 16.46 12.16
N ILE A 315 -20.37 17.53 12.07
CA ILE A 315 -20.88 18.90 12.01
C ILE A 315 -21.21 19.24 10.55
N MET A 316 -22.44 19.66 10.30
CA MET A 316 -22.89 20.17 9.01
C MET A 316 -22.83 21.70 9.04
N LEU A 317 -21.76 22.29 8.50
CA LEU A 317 -21.46 23.72 8.56
C LEU A 317 -22.54 24.58 7.92
N ASP A 318 -23.16 24.13 6.84
CA ASP A 318 -24.25 24.78 6.10
C ASP A 318 -25.58 24.75 6.89
N LYS A 319 -25.82 23.67 7.61
CA LYS A 319 -27.03 23.49 8.43
C LYS A 319 -26.91 24.08 9.83
N LYS A 320 -25.69 24.44 10.24
CA LYS A 320 -25.34 24.86 11.61
C LYS A 320 -25.86 23.87 12.66
N ASP A 321 -25.65 22.58 12.39
CA ASP A 321 -26.13 21.52 13.26
C ASP A 321 -25.18 20.34 13.27
N VAL A 322 -25.38 19.38 14.18
CA VAL A 322 -24.54 18.21 14.39
C VAL A 322 -25.41 16.95 14.44
N PHE A 323 -24.93 15.88 13.78
CA PHE A 323 -25.68 14.64 13.63
C PHE A 323 -24.78 13.43 13.93
N VAL A 324 -25.33 12.46 14.66
CA VAL A 324 -24.74 11.14 14.81
C VAL A 324 -24.79 10.40 13.47
N ASN A 325 -23.76 9.58 13.20
CA ASN A 325 -23.63 8.87 11.92
C ASN A 325 -22.70 7.66 12.07
N SER A 326 -22.45 6.96 10.97
CA SER A 326 -21.48 5.85 10.86
C SER A 326 -20.49 6.10 9.71
N ASN A 327 -20.07 7.34 9.47
CA ASN A 327 -19.15 7.69 8.38
C ASN A 327 -17.74 7.07 8.55
N PHE A 328 -17.44 6.55 9.72
CA PHE A 328 -16.23 5.76 10.00
C PHE A 328 -16.29 4.32 9.44
N GLU A 329 -17.40 3.89 8.84
CA GLU A 329 -17.55 2.56 8.26
C GLU A 329 -16.75 2.43 6.94
N THR A 330 -15.86 1.43 6.87
CA THR A 330 -14.93 1.24 5.74
C THR A 330 -15.20 -0.03 4.94
N THR A 331 -16.38 -0.64 5.03
CA THR A 331 -16.73 -1.90 4.37
C THR A 331 -16.47 -1.87 2.86
N SER A 332 -16.83 -0.78 2.16
CA SER A 332 -16.58 -0.67 0.71
C SER A 332 -15.10 -0.75 0.38
N LEU A 333 -14.23 -0.14 1.19
CA LEU A 333 -12.78 -0.17 0.98
C LEU A 333 -12.20 -1.55 1.29
N VAL A 334 -12.58 -2.17 2.41
CA VAL A 334 -12.03 -3.48 2.80
C VAL A 334 -12.43 -4.59 1.81
N ILE A 335 -13.64 -4.55 1.25
CA ILE A 335 -14.05 -5.47 0.17
C ILE A 335 -13.09 -5.35 -1.02
N GLY A 336 -12.71 -4.13 -1.39
CA GLY A 336 -11.73 -3.89 -2.45
C GLY A 336 -10.35 -4.46 -2.12
N VAL A 337 -9.87 -4.26 -0.88
CA VAL A 337 -8.58 -4.81 -0.43
C VAL A 337 -8.58 -6.35 -0.45
N GLU A 338 -9.66 -6.99 -0.01
CA GLU A 338 -9.76 -8.45 -0.05
C GLU A 338 -9.91 -9.00 -1.47
N MET A 339 -10.59 -8.28 -2.37
CA MET A 339 -10.62 -8.58 -3.80
C MET A 339 -9.21 -8.46 -4.41
N LEU A 340 -8.45 -7.44 -4.05
CA LEU A 340 -7.07 -7.27 -4.47
C LEU A 340 -6.18 -8.43 -3.99
N ALA A 341 -6.38 -8.93 -2.77
CA ALA A 341 -5.67 -10.12 -2.27
C ALA A 341 -5.91 -11.35 -3.15
N ILE A 342 -7.14 -11.57 -3.60
CA ILE A 342 -7.48 -12.65 -4.53
C ILE A 342 -6.74 -12.47 -5.86
N ALA A 343 -6.72 -11.26 -6.42
CA ALA A 343 -6.03 -10.96 -7.67
C ALA A 343 -4.50 -11.17 -7.55
N LEU A 344 -3.88 -10.74 -6.45
CA LEU A 344 -2.47 -10.98 -6.15
C LEU A 344 -2.13 -12.48 -6.03
N ALA A 345 -3.02 -13.31 -5.48
CA ALA A 345 -2.82 -14.76 -5.45
C ALA A 345 -2.88 -15.40 -6.84
N HIS A 346 -3.69 -14.87 -7.76
CA HIS A 346 -3.66 -15.30 -9.16
C HIS A 346 -2.33 -14.95 -9.83
N LEU A 347 -1.78 -13.76 -9.57
CA LEU A 347 -0.45 -13.39 -10.05
C LEU A 347 0.64 -14.29 -9.47
N SER A 348 0.63 -14.53 -8.16
CA SER A 348 1.57 -15.45 -7.48
C SER A 348 1.59 -16.82 -8.15
N ARG A 349 0.43 -17.41 -8.37
CA ARG A 349 0.32 -18.72 -9.03
C ARG A 349 0.79 -18.69 -10.47
N ALA A 350 0.50 -17.62 -11.22
CA ALA A 350 0.93 -17.51 -12.60
C ALA A 350 2.45 -17.45 -12.73
N VAL A 351 3.11 -16.61 -11.91
CA VAL A 351 4.58 -16.56 -11.83
C VAL A 351 5.15 -17.93 -11.50
N ASN A 352 4.65 -18.58 -10.45
CA ASN A 352 5.08 -19.92 -10.04
C ASN A 352 5.04 -20.93 -11.20
N TYR A 353 3.92 -20.99 -11.92
CA TYR A 353 3.76 -21.93 -13.02
C TYR A 353 4.62 -21.60 -14.24
N ARG A 354 4.90 -20.32 -14.51
CA ARG A 354 5.88 -19.95 -15.55
C ARG A 354 7.27 -20.47 -15.20
N LEU A 355 7.74 -20.23 -13.99
CA LEU A 355 9.07 -20.64 -13.53
C LEU A 355 9.26 -22.16 -13.54
N ILE A 356 8.23 -22.93 -13.16
CA ILE A 356 8.25 -24.38 -13.28
C ILE A 356 8.43 -24.80 -14.75
N ARG A 357 7.70 -24.14 -15.69
CA ARG A 357 7.80 -24.48 -17.12
C ARG A 357 9.10 -24.02 -17.76
N MET A 358 9.66 -22.91 -17.31
CA MET A 358 10.99 -22.49 -17.74
C MET A 358 12.08 -23.55 -17.43
N CYS A 359 11.88 -24.38 -16.41
CA CYS A 359 12.75 -25.48 -16.07
C CYS A 359 12.59 -26.74 -16.96
N MET A 360 11.62 -26.75 -17.87
CA MET A 360 11.22 -27.94 -18.63
C MET A 360 11.64 -27.84 -20.11
N PRO A 361 12.57 -28.69 -20.58
CA PRO A 361 13.07 -28.65 -21.96
C PRO A 361 12.00 -28.76 -23.04
N GLU A 362 10.89 -29.45 -22.75
CA GLU A 362 9.75 -29.60 -23.68
C GLU A 362 9.04 -28.28 -24.02
N PHE A 363 9.16 -27.24 -23.18
CA PHE A 363 8.62 -25.91 -23.46
C PHE A 363 9.69 -24.93 -23.95
N THR A 364 10.87 -24.98 -23.36
CA THR A 364 11.90 -23.98 -23.60
C THR A 364 12.91 -24.37 -24.68
N HIS A 365 13.06 -25.68 -24.94
CA HIS A 365 14.18 -26.24 -25.71
C HIS A 365 15.57 -25.90 -25.13
N LEU A 366 15.64 -25.53 -23.85
CA LEU A 366 16.83 -25.22 -23.08
C LEU A 366 17.17 -26.38 -22.12
N PRO A 367 18.37 -26.41 -21.52
CA PRO A 367 18.72 -27.43 -20.54
C PRO A 367 17.72 -27.45 -19.36
N ARG A 368 17.42 -28.66 -18.86
CA ARG A 368 16.53 -28.85 -17.70
C ARG A 368 17.00 -27.98 -16.54
N PHE A 369 16.03 -27.33 -15.85
CA PHE A 369 16.24 -26.39 -14.75
C PHE A 369 17.12 -25.17 -15.10
N LEU A 370 17.25 -24.86 -16.39
CA LEU A 370 18.13 -23.80 -16.92
C LEU A 370 19.59 -24.00 -16.47
N ALA A 371 20.01 -25.26 -16.31
CA ALA A 371 21.37 -25.62 -15.90
C ALA A 371 22.37 -25.23 -16.99
N PRO A 372 23.60 -24.84 -16.62
CA PRO A 372 24.68 -24.62 -17.57
C PRO A 372 24.93 -25.83 -18.44
N ARG A 373 25.33 -25.64 -19.71
CA ARG A 373 25.52 -26.72 -20.71
C ARG A 373 26.71 -27.61 -20.42
N ASN A 374 27.55 -27.32 -19.44
CA ASN A 374 28.70 -28.10 -19.07
C ASN A 374 28.40 -29.42 -18.31
N GLY A 375 27.13 -29.73 -18.09
CA GLY A 375 26.64 -30.99 -17.55
C GLY A 375 26.88 -31.25 -16.06
N SER A 376 27.42 -30.28 -15.31
CA SER A 376 27.79 -30.46 -13.90
C SER A 376 26.89 -29.66 -12.93
N ALA A 377 25.84 -28.98 -13.41
CA ALA A 377 25.06 -28.06 -12.62
C ALA A 377 23.60 -28.50 -12.48
N HIS A 378 23.03 -28.26 -11.30
CA HIS A 378 21.63 -28.51 -11.02
C HIS A 378 20.71 -27.38 -11.51
N GLY A 379 21.26 -26.19 -11.84
CA GLY A 379 20.47 -25.04 -12.22
C GLY A 379 19.56 -24.54 -11.08
N TYR A 380 18.29 -24.30 -11.40
CA TYR A 380 17.31 -23.80 -10.44
C TYR A 380 16.34 -24.87 -9.91
N ASP A 381 16.75 -26.16 -9.86
CA ASP A 381 15.86 -27.26 -9.45
C ASP A 381 15.25 -27.05 -8.06
N GLU A 382 16.07 -26.78 -7.04
CA GLU A 382 15.63 -26.61 -5.65
C GLU A 382 14.89 -25.28 -5.38
N VAL A 383 14.98 -24.28 -6.27
CA VAL A 383 14.24 -23.03 -6.14
C VAL A 383 12.73 -23.28 -6.19
N GLN A 384 12.28 -24.35 -6.84
CA GLN A 384 10.86 -24.72 -6.91
C GLN A 384 10.23 -24.96 -5.51
N ASN A 385 11.02 -25.37 -4.51
CA ASN A 385 10.53 -25.51 -3.14
C ASN A 385 10.19 -24.13 -2.54
N VAL A 386 11.05 -23.13 -2.77
CA VAL A 386 10.83 -21.75 -2.31
C VAL A 386 9.60 -21.14 -3.00
N LEU A 387 9.49 -21.32 -4.32
CA LEU A 387 8.34 -20.87 -5.10
C LEU A 387 7.03 -21.42 -4.54
N SER A 388 6.99 -22.74 -4.30
CA SER A 388 5.80 -23.43 -3.77
C SER A 388 5.43 -22.97 -2.38
N CYS A 389 6.41 -22.70 -1.51
CA CYS A 389 6.20 -22.18 -0.15
C CYS A 389 5.54 -20.81 -0.19
N LEU A 390 6.09 -19.87 -0.97
CA LEU A 390 5.56 -18.50 -1.08
C LEU A 390 4.14 -18.47 -1.70
N ASP A 391 3.88 -19.30 -2.72
CA ASP A 391 2.54 -19.41 -3.31
C ASP A 391 1.52 -19.99 -2.32
N ALA A 392 1.92 -20.97 -1.52
CA ALA A 392 1.06 -21.54 -0.47
C ALA A 392 0.71 -20.50 0.60
N GLU A 393 1.69 -19.69 1.02
CA GLU A 393 1.48 -18.59 1.95
C GLU A 393 0.54 -17.53 1.37
N ASN A 394 0.76 -17.09 0.12
CA ASN A 394 -0.11 -16.13 -0.55
C ASN A 394 -1.56 -16.63 -0.65
N ARG A 395 -1.77 -17.91 -0.96
CA ARG A 395 -3.13 -18.49 -0.97
C ARG A 395 -3.79 -18.50 0.41
N TYR A 396 -3.04 -18.76 1.48
CA TYR A 396 -3.53 -18.68 2.83
C TYR A 396 -3.94 -17.24 3.21
N LEU A 397 -3.15 -16.26 2.81
CA LEU A 397 -3.40 -14.83 3.09
C LEU A 397 -4.65 -14.28 2.39
N THR A 398 -5.19 -14.96 1.37
CA THR A 398 -6.46 -14.56 0.71
C THR A 398 -7.71 -14.83 1.55
N THR A 399 -7.60 -15.58 2.66
CA THR A 399 -8.79 -15.85 3.50
C THR A 399 -9.34 -14.54 4.04
N PRO A 400 -10.62 -14.21 3.80
CA PRO A 400 -11.19 -12.94 4.25
C PRO A 400 -11.12 -12.78 5.75
N SER A 401 -10.74 -11.58 6.21
CA SER A 401 -10.73 -11.19 7.62
C SER A 401 -11.86 -10.21 7.97
N SER A 402 -12.42 -9.56 6.96
CA SER A 402 -13.46 -8.53 7.13
C SER A 402 -14.83 -9.08 7.54
N VAL A 403 -15.05 -10.38 7.37
CA VAL A 403 -16.33 -11.05 7.69
C VAL A 403 -16.34 -11.72 9.06
N ASP A 404 -15.23 -11.63 9.80
CA ASP A 404 -15.07 -12.27 11.12
C ASP A 404 -15.05 -11.21 12.22
N PHE A 405 -16.17 -11.01 12.88
CA PHE A 405 -16.35 -10.01 13.93
C PHE A 405 -17.31 -10.50 15.03
N TYR A 406 -17.15 -10.00 16.23
CA TYR A 406 -18.05 -10.25 17.36
C TYR A 406 -18.33 -8.94 18.13
N PRO A 407 -19.53 -8.80 18.75
CA PRO A 407 -19.92 -7.57 19.43
C PRO A 407 -18.98 -7.20 20.59
N MET A 408 -18.60 -5.92 20.65
CA MET A 408 -17.76 -5.33 21.71
C MET A 408 -18.49 -4.18 22.42
N GLN A 409 -17.85 -3.57 23.40
CA GLN A 409 -18.32 -2.39 24.13
C GLN A 409 -19.77 -2.53 24.62
N GLY A 410 -20.07 -3.65 25.30
CA GLY A 410 -21.43 -3.93 25.76
C GLY A 410 -22.42 -4.15 24.61
N SER A 411 -21.95 -4.67 23.49
CA SER A 411 -22.71 -4.96 22.26
C SER A 411 -23.18 -3.72 21.48
N ILE A 412 -22.64 -2.52 21.74
CA ILE A 412 -22.96 -1.33 20.94
C ILE A 412 -22.09 -1.26 19.68
N GLU A 413 -20.91 -1.87 19.70
CA GLU A 413 -20.02 -2.04 18.54
C GLU A 413 -20.17 -3.49 18.07
N ASP A 414 -21.14 -3.73 17.20
CA ASP A 414 -21.53 -5.05 16.71
C ASP A 414 -21.19 -5.28 15.23
N HIS A 415 -20.40 -4.40 14.64
CA HIS A 415 -19.83 -4.51 13.31
C HIS A 415 -18.44 -3.89 13.24
N ALA A 416 -17.53 -4.47 12.45
CA ALA A 416 -16.24 -3.90 12.11
C ALA A 416 -15.71 -4.46 10.79
N SER A 417 -14.90 -3.67 10.10
CA SER A 417 -14.36 -4.04 8.78
C SER A 417 -13.05 -4.82 8.84
N ASN A 418 -12.29 -4.74 9.93
CA ASN A 418 -10.91 -5.25 10.02
C ASN A 418 -9.96 -4.73 8.91
N LEU A 419 -10.20 -3.52 8.37
CA LEU A 419 -9.41 -2.94 7.29
C LEU A 419 -7.89 -2.97 7.56
N PRO A 420 -7.36 -2.57 8.74
CA PRO A 420 -5.92 -2.62 9.00
C PRO A 420 -5.32 -4.02 8.89
N LEU A 421 -6.07 -5.05 9.29
CA LEU A 421 -5.63 -6.45 9.16
C LEU A 421 -5.65 -6.90 7.70
N ALA A 422 -6.68 -6.57 6.93
CA ALA A 422 -6.78 -6.91 5.51
C ALA A 422 -5.63 -6.29 4.71
N VAL A 423 -5.31 -5.00 4.95
CA VAL A 423 -4.17 -4.31 4.33
C VAL A 423 -2.84 -4.97 4.72
N THR A 424 -2.65 -5.31 6.00
CA THR A 424 -1.44 -5.99 6.47
C THR A 424 -1.21 -7.31 5.74
N LYS A 425 -2.25 -8.11 5.54
CA LYS A 425 -2.20 -9.37 4.77
C LYS A 425 -1.82 -9.13 3.31
N CYS A 426 -2.44 -8.14 2.65
CA CYS A 426 -2.09 -7.78 1.28
C CYS A 426 -0.64 -7.34 1.14
N ARG A 427 -0.11 -6.54 2.07
CA ARG A 427 1.29 -6.12 2.05
C ARG A 427 2.26 -7.28 2.24
N GLN A 428 1.91 -8.28 3.08
CA GLN A 428 2.68 -9.51 3.16
C GLN A 428 2.69 -10.28 1.83
N MET A 429 1.55 -10.30 1.11
CA MET A 429 1.49 -10.91 -0.23
C MET A 429 2.33 -10.15 -1.25
N VAL A 430 2.37 -8.82 -1.18
CA VAL A 430 3.24 -7.99 -2.02
C VAL A 430 4.71 -8.30 -1.77
N ASP A 431 5.11 -8.46 -0.50
CA ASP A 431 6.48 -8.83 -0.16
C ASP A 431 6.87 -10.21 -0.71
N ASN A 432 6.00 -11.21 -0.58
CA ASN A 432 6.18 -12.53 -1.18
C ASN A 432 6.27 -12.45 -2.73
N LEU A 433 5.46 -11.59 -3.35
CA LEU A 433 5.49 -11.37 -4.79
C LEU A 433 6.78 -10.68 -5.26
N ARG A 434 7.39 -9.81 -4.46
CA ARG A 434 8.70 -9.23 -4.75
C ARG A 434 9.77 -10.31 -4.88
N TYR A 435 9.75 -11.33 -4.01
CA TYR A 435 10.61 -12.51 -4.15
C TYR A 435 10.30 -13.30 -5.42
N LEU A 436 9.03 -13.55 -5.71
CA LEU A 436 8.62 -14.32 -6.89
C LEU A 436 9.03 -13.62 -8.20
N VAL A 437 8.78 -12.31 -8.33
CA VAL A 437 9.18 -11.50 -9.50
C VAL A 437 10.70 -11.41 -9.61
N GLY A 438 11.42 -11.29 -8.50
CA GLY A 438 12.88 -11.32 -8.48
C GLY A 438 13.43 -12.68 -8.98
N MET A 439 12.85 -13.80 -8.55
CA MET A 439 13.20 -15.11 -9.05
C MET A 439 12.84 -15.29 -10.54
N GLU A 440 11.70 -14.71 -11.00
CA GLU A 440 11.35 -14.70 -12.42
C GLU A 440 12.40 -13.95 -13.24
N ALA A 441 12.92 -12.83 -12.76
CA ALA A 441 14.02 -12.12 -13.42
C ALA A 441 15.29 -12.97 -13.53
N LEU A 442 15.63 -13.77 -12.49
CA LEU A 442 16.76 -14.70 -12.52
C LEU A 442 16.60 -15.78 -13.59
N PHE A 443 15.43 -16.43 -13.63
CA PHE A 443 15.14 -17.51 -14.59
C PHE A 443 15.11 -16.97 -16.03
N ALA A 444 14.40 -15.86 -16.25
CA ALA A 444 14.30 -15.21 -17.54
C ALA A 444 15.68 -14.84 -18.11
N SER A 445 16.49 -14.17 -17.29
CA SER A 445 17.85 -13.78 -17.72
C SER A 445 18.75 -14.97 -18.00
N GLN A 446 18.68 -16.04 -17.19
CA GLN A 446 19.44 -17.26 -17.43
C GLN A 446 18.99 -17.98 -18.71
N ALA A 447 17.69 -18.00 -19.00
CA ALA A 447 17.16 -18.55 -20.23
C ALA A 447 17.67 -17.78 -21.47
N VAL A 448 17.71 -16.45 -21.37
CA VAL A 448 18.26 -15.56 -22.40
C VAL A 448 19.77 -15.86 -22.61
N ASP A 449 20.55 -16.00 -21.55
CA ASP A 449 21.98 -16.34 -21.65
C ASP A 449 22.21 -17.70 -22.32
N LEU A 450 21.41 -18.69 -21.94
CA LEU A 450 21.47 -20.01 -22.57
C LEU A 450 21.13 -19.96 -24.07
N ARG A 451 20.15 -19.11 -24.48
CA ARG A 451 19.83 -18.91 -25.90
C ARG A 451 20.95 -18.19 -26.65
N LYS A 452 21.54 -17.15 -26.05
CA LYS A 452 22.69 -16.43 -26.62
C LYS A 452 23.93 -17.33 -26.78
N SER A 453 24.06 -18.35 -25.95
CA SER A 453 25.19 -19.33 -26.00
C SER A 453 24.97 -20.46 -26.99
N ASP A 454 23.84 -20.56 -27.68
CA ASP A 454 23.62 -21.52 -28.77
C ASP A 454 24.47 -21.20 -30.01
N ASP A 455 24.81 -22.21 -30.83
CA ASP A 455 25.64 -22.04 -32.02
C ASP A 455 25.11 -21.00 -33.02
N ASN A 456 23.85 -20.66 -32.95
CA ASN A 456 23.16 -19.63 -33.74
C ASN A 456 22.55 -18.53 -32.87
N GLY A 457 23.05 -18.24 -31.67
CA GLY A 457 22.47 -17.32 -30.69
C GLY A 457 22.48 -15.83 -31.08
N ASP A 458 23.13 -15.46 -32.19
CA ASP A 458 23.22 -14.08 -32.67
C ASP A 458 21.87 -13.42 -33.00
N TYR A 459 20.80 -14.22 -33.13
CA TYR A 459 19.44 -13.67 -33.36
C TYR A 459 18.81 -13.06 -32.12
N VAL A 460 19.33 -13.34 -30.92
CA VAL A 460 18.73 -12.93 -29.64
C VAL A 460 18.99 -11.46 -29.36
N HIS A 461 18.06 -10.63 -29.78
CA HIS A 461 18.00 -9.20 -29.45
C HIS A 461 16.81 -8.95 -28.52
N LEU A 462 17.07 -8.42 -27.34
CA LEU A 462 16.03 -8.12 -26.36
C LEU A 462 15.28 -6.85 -26.75
N GLY A 463 14.02 -6.76 -26.32
CA GLY A 463 13.23 -5.55 -26.42
C GLY A 463 13.80 -4.39 -25.60
N LYS A 464 13.35 -3.19 -25.86
CA LYS A 464 13.84 -1.97 -25.22
C LYS A 464 13.73 -2.02 -23.69
N GLY A 465 12.57 -2.42 -23.15
CA GLY A 465 12.35 -2.53 -21.70
C GLY A 465 13.00 -3.77 -21.10
N THR A 466 12.94 -4.90 -21.80
CA THR A 466 13.52 -6.16 -21.35
C THR A 466 15.04 -6.15 -21.34
N GLN A 467 15.69 -5.47 -22.29
CA GLN A 467 17.15 -5.26 -22.28
C GLN A 467 17.57 -4.50 -21.01
N LYS A 468 16.81 -3.45 -20.63
CA LYS A 468 17.07 -2.67 -19.42
C LYS A 468 16.93 -3.54 -18.17
N ALA A 469 15.87 -4.33 -18.08
CA ALA A 469 15.67 -5.27 -16.95
C ALA A 469 16.78 -6.30 -16.85
N TYR A 470 17.19 -6.87 -17.98
CA TYR A 470 18.33 -7.81 -18.06
C TYR A 470 19.62 -7.15 -17.57
N ASP A 471 19.95 -5.94 -18.04
CA ASP A 471 21.16 -5.21 -17.67
C ASP A 471 21.18 -4.88 -16.18
N VAL A 472 20.05 -4.42 -15.61
CA VAL A 472 19.89 -4.14 -14.18
C VAL A 472 20.17 -5.38 -13.33
N LEU A 473 19.60 -6.53 -13.70
CA LEU A 473 19.88 -7.78 -12.99
C LEU A 473 21.35 -8.20 -13.13
N ARG A 474 21.89 -8.19 -14.36
CA ARG A 474 23.25 -8.66 -14.65
C ARG A 474 24.34 -7.76 -14.07
N ALA A 475 24.02 -6.53 -13.71
CA ALA A 475 24.93 -5.66 -12.97
C ALA A 475 25.27 -6.22 -11.56
N VAL A 476 24.37 -6.99 -10.94
CA VAL A 476 24.53 -7.50 -9.56
C VAL A 476 24.53 -9.02 -9.46
N VAL A 477 23.92 -9.72 -10.41
CA VAL A 477 23.86 -11.19 -10.48
C VAL A 477 24.46 -11.67 -11.81
N PRO A 478 25.63 -12.29 -11.80
CA PRO A 478 26.24 -12.82 -13.02
C PRO A 478 25.49 -14.05 -13.56
N GLU A 479 25.68 -14.34 -14.84
CA GLU A 479 25.25 -15.60 -15.47
C GLU A 479 25.66 -16.81 -14.64
N MET A 480 24.80 -17.82 -14.54
CA MET A 480 25.12 -19.09 -13.89
C MET A 480 25.91 -20.00 -14.87
N LYS A 481 27.23 -19.95 -14.79
CA LYS A 481 28.16 -20.83 -15.58
C LYS A 481 28.55 -22.11 -14.86
N SER A 482 28.33 -22.17 -13.56
CA SER A 482 28.58 -23.31 -12.68
C SER A 482 27.69 -23.21 -11.45
N ASN A 483 27.58 -24.30 -10.69
CA ASN A 483 26.86 -24.26 -9.42
C ASN A 483 27.47 -23.23 -8.46
N ARG A 484 26.61 -22.43 -7.84
CA ARG A 484 26.93 -21.52 -6.75
C ARG A 484 25.72 -21.39 -5.82
N SER A 485 25.85 -20.68 -4.71
CA SER A 485 24.72 -20.36 -3.86
C SER A 485 23.73 -19.49 -4.62
N VAL A 486 22.51 -19.95 -4.80
CA VAL A 486 21.41 -19.19 -5.40
C VAL A 486 20.73 -18.29 -4.36
N TYR A 487 20.96 -18.54 -3.06
CA TYR A 487 20.42 -17.74 -1.97
C TYR A 487 20.77 -16.25 -2.09
N ASP A 488 22.05 -15.95 -2.35
CA ASP A 488 22.50 -14.55 -2.51
C ASP A 488 21.93 -13.93 -3.78
N ASP A 489 21.77 -14.69 -4.86
CA ASP A 489 21.19 -14.21 -6.12
C ASP A 489 19.71 -13.86 -5.94
N ILE A 490 18.95 -14.69 -5.23
CA ILE A 490 17.54 -14.45 -4.91
C ILE A 490 17.40 -13.16 -4.08
N ASN A 491 18.22 -12.99 -3.04
CA ASN A 491 18.14 -11.80 -2.19
C ASN A 491 18.52 -10.52 -2.96
N LYS A 492 19.52 -10.58 -3.84
CA LYS A 492 19.86 -9.43 -4.71
C LYS A 492 18.72 -9.08 -5.68
N ALA A 493 18.12 -10.09 -6.30
CA ALA A 493 16.99 -9.87 -7.19
C ALA A 493 15.77 -9.29 -6.45
N TYR A 494 15.47 -9.79 -5.24
CA TYR A 494 14.46 -9.22 -4.35
C TYR A 494 14.73 -7.74 -4.05
N GLN A 495 15.97 -7.37 -3.70
CA GLN A 495 16.33 -5.97 -3.44
C GLN A 495 16.10 -5.08 -4.66
N LEU A 496 16.39 -5.54 -5.86
CA LEU A 496 16.11 -4.78 -7.09
C LEU A 496 14.60 -4.51 -7.28
N VAL A 497 13.74 -5.49 -6.94
CA VAL A 497 12.29 -5.30 -6.98
C VAL A 497 11.83 -4.36 -5.87
N LEU A 498 12.35 -4.53 -4.65
CA LEU A 498 12.01 -3.69 -3.49
C LEU A 498 12.41 -2.21 -3.74
N GLU A 499 13.56 -1.98 -4.36
CA GLU A 499 14.08 -0.65 -4.72
C GLU A 499 13.54 -0.15 -6.08
N GLU A 500 12.60 -0.86 -6.67
CA GLU A 500 11.92 -0.48 -7.92
C GLU A 500 12.86 -0.27 -9.12
N LYS A 501 14.05 -0.93 -9.12
CA LYS A 501 15.08 -0.75 -10.15
C LYS A 501 14.67 -1.26 -11.54
N PHE A 502 13.63 -2.09 -11.61
CA PHE A 502 13.10 -2.57 -12.89
C PHE A 502 12.11 -1.59 -13.54
N LEU A 503 11.72 -0.51 -12.89
CA LEU A 503 10.92 0.56 -13.49
C LEU A 503 11.76 1.36 -14.51
N ALA A 504 11.11 2.01 -15.47
CA ALA A 504 11.76 2.98 -16.36
C ALA A 504 11.95 4.32 -15.62
N ASP A 505 12.91 5.13 -16.09
CA ASP A 505 13.09 6.46 -15.54
C ASP A 505 11.84 7.31 -15.81
N GLY A 506 11.16 7.73 -14.74
CA GLY A 506 9.95 8.54 -14.80
C GLY A 506 8.63 7.76 -14.86
N GLU A 507 8.65 6.42 -14.71
CA GLU A 507 7.46 5.59 -14.47
C GLU A 507 7.08 5.68 -12.98
#